data_946d5d468d88e0056f8f339b5fac080e
#
_entry.id   946d5d468d88e0056f8f339b5fac080e
#
_cell.length_a   1.000
_cell.length_b   1.000
_cell.length_c   1.000
_cell.angle_alpha   90.00
_cell.angle_beta   90.00
_cell.angle_gamma   90.00
#
_symmetry.space_group_name_H-M   'P 1'
#
loop_
_entity.id
_entity.type
_entity.pdbx_description
1 polymer ?
#
loop_
_entity_poly.entity_id
_entity_poly.type
_entity_poly.pdbx_seq_one_letter_code
_entity_poly.pdbx_strand_id
1 'polypeptide(L)'
;MPSVVTLSCDRWHPSIHMGKDIARIFLRVKSVERGPLRGMEVADFQKEGVKPQNRPGGCKCAWAQEGCTERPCANRDAYEWWRYMTSFRKLWDRTLPAASVQTLGWKANPDVWVIEFERTERPENAEGWNG
;
A
#
# COMPACT_ATOMS: atom_id res chain seq x y z
N MET A 1 -1.91 -5.40 -34.46
CA MET A 1 -2.51 -4.18 -33.93
C MET A 1 -3.66 -4.56 -33.05
N PRO A 2 -3.56 -4.27 -31.76
CA PRO A 2 -4.72 -4.46 -30.92
C PRO A 2 -5.83 -3.52 -31.39
N SER A 3 -6.98 -4.09 -31.69
CA SER A 3 -8.14 -3.29 -31.99
C SER A 3 -8.50 -2.47 -30.78
N VAL A 4 -8.48 -1.15 -30.91
CA VAL A 4 -8.96 -0.27 -29.87
C VAL A 4 -10.47 -0.42 -29.81
N VAL A 5 -10.94 -1.24 -28.88
CA VAL A 5 -12.36 -1.28 -28.57
C VAL A 5 -12.68 -0.01 -27.80
N THR A 6 -13.22 0.97 -28.48
CA THR A 6 -13.77 2.13 -27.81
C THR A 6 -15.06 1.70 -27.13
N LEU A 7 -14.99 1.36 -25.86
CA LEU A 7 -16.18 1.16 -25.06
C LEU A 7 -16.78 2.53 -24.81
N SER A 8 -17.79 2.89 -25.58
CA SER A 8 -18.60 4.06 -25.26
C SER A 8 -19.44 3.70 -24.03
N CYS A 9 -18.95 4.09 -22.89
CA CYS A 9 -19.67 3.91 -21.63
C CYS A 9 -20.21 5.26 -21.22
N ASP A 10 -21.52 5.35 -21.15
CA ASP A 10 -22.19 6.62 -20.79
C ASP A 10 -22.00 6.99 -19.32
N ARG A 11 -21.49 6.07 -18.52
CA ARG A 11 -21.14 6.31 -17.13
C ARG A 11 -20.01 5.41 -16.67
N TRP A 12 -19.25 5.93 -15.73
CA TRP A 12 -18.18 5.19 -15.08
C TRP A 12 -18.71 4.02 -14.25
N HIS A 13 -18.10 2.86 -14.39
CA HIS A 13 -18.41 1.67 -13.60
C HIS A 13 -17.24 1.34 -12.67
N PRO A 14 -17.49 1.02 -11.38
CA PRO A 14 -16.45 0.57 -10.48
C PRO A 14 -15.77 -0.70 -10.97
N SER A 15 -14.47 -0.83 -10.74
CA SER A 15 -13.66 -1.96 -11.17
C SER A 15 -14.11 -3.30 -10.57
N ILE A 16 -14.78 -3.30 -9.42
CA ILE A 16 -15.31 -4.52 -8.81
C ILE A 16 -16.37 -5.21 -9.69
N HIS A 17 -16.98 -4.47 -10.59
CA HIS A 17 -17.97 -4.98 -11.55
C HIS A 17 -17.36 -5.29 -12.91
N MET A 18 -16.04 -5.23 -13.01
CA MET A 18 -15.33 -5.52 -14.26
C MET A 18 -15.42 -7.00 -14.60
N GLY A 19 -15.84 -7.31 -15.84
CA GLY A 19 -15.83 -8.67 -16.35
C GLY A 19 -14.40 -9.17 -16.59
N LYS A 20 -14.19 -10.47 -16.49
CA LYS A 20 -12.88 -11.11 -16.67
C LYS A 20 -12.29 -10.87 -18.07
N ASP A 21 -13.15 -10.80 -19.06
CA ASP A 21 -12.78 -10.56 -20.46
C ASP A 21 -12.26 -9.14 -20.69
N ILE A 22 -12.61 -8.20 -19.84
CA ILE A 22 -12.16 -6.80 -19.91
C ILE A 22 -10.91 -6.56 -19.05
N ALA A 23 -10.66 -7.41 -18.06
CA ALA A 23 -9.53 -7.24 -17.17
C ALA A 23 -8.20 -7.35 -17.93
N ARG A 24 -7.30 -6.40 -17.68
CA ARG A 24 -5.97 -6.35 -18.32
C ARG A 24 -4.87 -6.88 -17.41
N ILE A 25 -5.11 -6.91 -16.13
CA ILE A 25 -4.15 -7.35 -15.12
C ILE A 25 -4.77 -8.48 -14.32
N PHE A 26 -4.01 -9.57 -14.19
CA PHE A 26 -4.39 -10.71 -13.39
C PHE A 26 -3.37 -10.89 -12.27
N LEU A 27 -3.86 -11.10 -11.07
CA LEU A 27 -3.03 -11.27 -9.89
C LEU A 27 -3.31 -12.63 -9.28
N ARG A 28 -2.24 -13.29 -8.84
CA ARG A 28 -2.33 -14.54 -8.10
C ARG A 28 -1.95 -14.27 -6.66
N VAL A 29 -2.83 -14.60 -5.73
CA VAL A 29 -2.57 -14.44 -4.31
C VAL A 29 -1.56 -15.50 -3.87
N LYS A 30 -0.47 -15.08 -3.25
CA LYS A 30 0.58 -15.95 -2.72
C LYS A 30 0.34 -16.28 -1.26
N SER A 31 -0.05 -15.30 -0.48
CA SER A 31 -0.32 -15.48 0.94
C SER A 31 -1.37 -14.49 1.43
N VAL A 32 -2.08 -14.90 2.47
CA VAL A 32 -3.03 -14.04 3.17
C VAL A 32 -2.76 -14.22 4.67
N GLU A 33 -2.36 -13.14 5.31
CA GLU A 33 -2.08 -13.12 6.74
C GLU A 33 -2.90 -12.04 7.41
N ARG A 34 -3.09 -12.16 8.70
CA ARG A 34 -3.77 -11.16 9.50
C ARG A 34 -2.82 -10.60 10.54
N GLY A 35 -2.80 -9.29 10.69
CA GLY A 35 -1.93 -8.66 11.66
C GLY A 35 -2.30 -7.21 11.93
N PRO A 36 -1.65 -6.59 12.92
CA PRO A 36 -1.90 -5.19 13.23
C PRO A 36 -1.34 -4.30 12.13
N LEU A 37 -2.06 -3.22 11.81
CA LEU A 37 -1.65 -2.26 10.80
C LEU A 37 -0.26 -1.67 11.09
N ARG A 38 0.02 -1.37 12.35
CA ARG A 38 1.32 -0.80 12.76
C ARG A 38 2.46 -1.81 12.80
N GLY A 39 2.19 -3.07 12.51
CA GLY A 39 3.23 -4.10 12.39
C GLY A 39 4.03 -4.04 11.10
N MET A 40 3.78 -3.07 10.24
CA MET A 40 4.48 -2.93 8.97
C MET A 40 5.95 -2.57 9.16
N GLU A 41 6.80 -3.23 8.40
CA GLU A 41 8.23 -2.93 8.32
C GLU A 41 8.53 -2.06 7.08
N VAL A 42 9.76 -1.58 6.99
CA VAL A 42 10.19 -0.76 5.83
C VAL A 42 9.95 -1.49 4.51
N ALA A 43 10.25 -2.79 4.47
CA ALA A 43 10.05 -3.60 3.26
C ALA A 43 8.56 -3.63 2.84
N ASP A 44 7.65 -3.66 3.81
CA ASP A 44 6.21 -3.66 3.54
C ASP A 44 5.76 -2.34 2.92
N PHE A 45 6.25 -1.22 3.45
CA PHE A 45 5.95 0.09 2.88
C PHE A 45 6.48 0.22 1.45
N GLN A 46 7.66 -0.32 1.18
CA GLN A 46 8.25 -0.32 -0.15
C GLN A 46 7.42 -1.15 -1.13
N LYS A 47 6.92 -2.29 -0.70
CA LYS A 47 6.02 -3.14 -1.52
C LYS A 47 4.70 -2.45 -1.85
N GLU A 48 4.22 -1.59 -0.94
CA GLU A 48 3.02 -0.78 -1.18
C GLU A 48 3.29 0.42 -2.10
N GLY A 49 4.53 0.62 -2.53
CA GLY A 49 4.89 1.75 -3.38
C GLY A 49 4.97 3.09 -2.67
N VAL A 50 5.09 3.07 -1.35
CA VAL A 50 5.17 4.29 -0.54
C VAL A 50 6.53 4.95 -0.74
N LYS A 51 6.53 6.25 -0.99
CA LYS A 51 7.75 7.05 -1.06
C LYS A 51 8.06 7.61 0.33
N PRO A 52 9.30 7.50 0.79
CA PRO A 52 9.66 8.01 2.11
C PRO A 52 9.59 9.54 2.15
N GLN A 53 9.17 10.08 3.27
CA GLN A 53 9.18 11.51 3.47
C GLN A 53 10.61 11.98 3.75
N ASN A 54 11.07 12.96 2.97
CA ASN A 54 12.36 13.57 3.20
C ASN A 54 12.22 14.65 4.28
N ARG A 55 13.17 14.63 5.22
CA ARG A 55 13.28 15.68 6.23
C ARG A 55 14.41 16.63 5.81
N PRO A 56 14.15 17.95 5.69
CA PRO A 56 15.20 18.90 5.38
C PRO A 56 16.33 18.86 6.42
N GLY A 57 17.58 18.81 5.97
CA GLY A 57 18.75 18.81 6.85
C GLY A 57 19.29 17.43 7.22
N GLY A 58 18.83 16.34 6.57
CA GLY A 58 19.37 14.99 6.76
C GLY A 58 18.85 14.31 8.01
N CYS A 59 19.57 13.27 8.47
CA CYS A 59 19.20 12.51 9.64
C CYS A 59 19.23 13.37 10.90
N LYS A 60 18.09 13.96 11.21
CA LYS A 60 17.84 14.42 12.58
C LYS A 60 17.00 13.32 13.20
N CYS A 61 17.62 12.52 14.07
CA CYS A 61 16.88 11.50 14.78
C CYS A 61 15.64 12.15 15.42
N ALA A 62 14.45 11.62 15.12
CA ALA A 62 13.21 12.17 15.65
C ALA A 62 13.20 12.16 17.20
N TRP A 63 14.15 11.42 17.77
CA TRP A 63 14.35 11.23 19.20
C TRP A 63 15.49 12.07 19.76
N ALA A 64 16.37 12.62 18.92
CA ALA A 64 17.42 13.50 19.38
C ALA A 64 16.90 14.95 19.37
N GLN A 65 16.85 15.55 20.50
CA GLN A 65 16.55 16.99 20.62
C GLN A 65 17.65 17.85 19.99
N GLU A 66 18.84 17.29 19.83
CA GLU A 66 19.97 17.90 19.14
C GLU A 66 20.36 17.02 17.97
N GLY A 67 20.80 17.63 16.88
CA GLY A 67 21.13 16.93 15.65
C GLY A 67 22.09 15.77 15.88
N CYS A 68 21.80 14.63 15.26
CA CYS A 68 22.67 13.48 15.33
C CYS A 68 23.99 13.77 14.60
N THR A 69 25.09 13.75 15.33
CA THR A 69 26.43 13.97 14.79
C THR A 69 27.14 12.67 14.43
N GLU A 70 26.57 11.54 14.83
CA GLU A 70 27.17 10.23 14.56
C GLU A 70 26.88 9.78 13.11
N ARG A 71 27.90 9.24 12.48
CA ARG A 71 27.81 8.65 11.14
C ARG A 71 28.49 7.27 11.15
N PRO A 72 27.75 6.16 10.88
CA PRO A 72 26.31 6.07 10.64
C PRO A 72 25.49 6.33 11.92
N CYS A 73 24.28 6.86 11.73
CA CYS A 73 23.38 7.16 12.84
C CYS A 73 22.96 5.88 13.56
N ALA A 74 23.08 5.84 14.89
CA ALA A 74 22.68 4.68 15.70
C ALA A 74 21.19 4.34 15.60
N ASN A 75 20.35 5.34 15.27
CA ASN A 75 18.91 5.18 15.13
C ASN A 75 18.46 5.18 13.66
N ARG A 76 19.35 4.79 12.75
CA ARG A 76 19.09 4.82 11.31
C ARG A 76 17.84 4.02 10.93
N ASP A 77 17.68 2.82 11.48
CA ASP A 77 16.56 1.95 11.13
C ASP A 77 15.23 2.52 11.62
N ALA A 78 15.21 3.08 12.83
CA ALA A 78 14.03 3.75 13.36
C ALA A 78 13.67 5.00 12.54
N TYR A 79 14.67 5.73 12.10
CA TYR A 79 14.46 6.92 11.26
C TYR A 79 13.92 6.54 9.88
N GLU A 80 14.48 5.51 9.23
CA GLU A 80 13.96 5.00 7.96
C GLU A 80 12.51 4.55 8.10
N TRP A 81 12.19 3.77 9.12
CA TRP A 81 10.82 3.36 9.39
C TRP A 81 9.89 4.57 9.55
N TRP A 82 10.33 5.58 10.29
CA TRP A 82 9.55 6.80 10.50
C TRP A 82 9.27 7.54 9.18
N ARG A 83 10.26 7.61 8.29
CA ARG A 83 10.08 8.27 6.97
C ARG A 83 8.99 7.63 6.16
N TYR A 84 8.98 6.31 6.08
CA TYR A 84 7.95 5.57 5.36
C TYR A 84 6.61 5.60 6.08
N MET A 85 6.60 5.40 7.37
CA MET A 85 5.40 5.41 8.19
C MET A 85 4.64 6.72 8.09
N THR A 86 5.35 7.84 8.13
CA THR A 86 4.73 9.17 8.04
C THR A 86 3.99 9.37 6.73
N SER A 87 4.57 8.91 5.62
CA SER A 87 3.91 8.96 4.31
C SER A 87 2.73 7.99 4.23
N PHE A 88 2.92 6.76 4.67
CA PHE A 88 1.88 5.73 4.60
C PHE A 88 0.68 6.07 5.46
N ARG A 89 0.89 6.57 6.68
CA ARG A 89 -0.18 6.97 7.59
C ARG A 89 -1.14 7.95 6.93
N LYS A 90 -0.61 8.93 6.25
CA LYS A 90 -1.42 9.93 5.55
C LYS A 90 -2.23 9.32 4.42
N LEU A 91 -1.62 8.42 3.66
CA LEU A 91 -2.30 7.71 2.57
C LEU A 91 -3.41 6.82 3.12
N TRP A 92 -3.11 6.04 4.16
CA TRP A 92 -4.09 5.14 4.77
C TRP A 92 -5.31 5.89 5.28
N ASP A 93 -5.11 6.92 6.09
CA ASP A 93 -6.20 7.69 6.67
C ASP A 93 -7.04 8.39 5.60
N ARG A 94 -6.41 8.81 4.51
CA ARG A 94 -7.10 9.44 3.38
C ARG A 94 -8.05 8.50 2.65
N THR A 95 -7.74 7.20 2.62
CA THR A 95 -8.60 6.21 1.94
C THR A 95 -9.86 5.88 2.72
N LEU A 96 -9.92 6.27 3.99
CA LEU A 96 -11.05 5.95 4.87
C LEU A 96 -12.09 7.09 4.88
N PRO A 97 -13.38 6.74 5.00
CA PRO A 97 -14.41 7.74 5.33
C PRO A 97 -14.08 8.42 6.65
N ALA A 98 -14.40 9.70 6.78
CA ALA A 98 -14.09 10.48 7.99
C ALA A 98 -14.64 9.84 9.26
N ALA A 99 -15.82 9.23 9.21
CA ALA A 99 -16.43 8.55 10.34
C ALA A 99 -15.68 7.27 10.75
N SER A 100 -14.88 6.69 9.87
CA SER A 100 -14.17 5.43 10.12
C SER A 100 -12.74 5.63 10.62
N VAL A 101 -12.20 6.84 10.55
CA VAL A 101 -10.79 7.09 10.91
C VAL A 101 -10.51 6.79 12.38
N GLN A 102 -11.49 7.02 13.27
CA GLN A 102 -11.31 6.76 14.70
C GLN A 102 -11.18 5.26 15.03
N THR A 103 -11.80 4.40 14.23
CA THR A 103 -11.82 2.96 14.47
C THR A 103 -10.90 2.17 13.54
N LEU A 104 -10.63 2.67 12.35
CA LEU A 104 -9.86 1.99 11.32
C LEU A 104 -8.61 2.74 10.88
N GLY A 105 -8.39 3.96 11.38
CA GLY A 105 -7.23 4.76 11.05
C GLY A 105 -5.94 4.21 11.62
N TRP A 106 -4.83 4.79 11.19
CA TRP A 106 -3.50 4.38 11.65
C TRP A 106 -3.36 4.42 13.17
N LYS A 107 -3.91 5.46 13.81
CA LYS A 107 -3.82 5.63 15.27
C LYS A 107 -4.58 4.55 16.04
N ALA A 108 -5.67 4.07 15.47
CA ALA A 108 -6.47 2.99 16.08
C ALA A 108 -5.78 1.63 16.00
N ASN A 109 -4.81 1.47 15.10
CA ASN A 109 -4.06 0.23 14.89
C ASN A 109 -4.97 -0.99 14.70
N PRO A 110 -5.87 -0.97 13.70
CA PRO A 110 -6.77 -2.09 13.47
C PRO A 110 -6.04 -3.32 12.96
N ASP A 111 -6.62 -4.50 13.18
CA ASP A 111 -6.18 -5.70 12.49
C ASP A 111 -6.55 -5.60 11.01
N VAL A 112 -5.60 -5.93 10.16
CA VAL A 112 -5.77 -5.89 8.71
C VAL A 112 -5.38 -7.21 8.08
N TRP A 113 -5.91 -7.48 6.91
CA TRP A 113 -5.46 -8.58 6.07
C TRP A 113 -4.26 -8.12 5.25
N VAL A 114 -3.15 -8.83 5.37
CA VAL A 114 -1.97 -8.62 4.56
C VAL A 114 -2.00 -9.63 3.43
N ILE A 115 -2.22 -9.14 2.22
CA ILE A 115 -2.35 -9.99 1.04
C ILE A 115 -1.11 -9.79 0.18
N GLU A 116 -0.33 -10.85 0.02
CA GLU A 116 0.80 -10.86 -0.90
C GLU A 116 0.35 -11.50 -2.21
N PHE A 117 0.63 -10.84 -3.31
CA PHE A 117 0.24 -11.31 -4.63
C PHE A 117 1.33 -11.04 -5.65
N GLU A 118 1.25 -11.74 -6.78
CA GLU A 118 2.12 -11.51 -7.92
C GLU A 118 1.29 -11.34 -9.19
N ARG A 119 1.83 -10.59 -10.13
CA ARG A 119 1.20 -10.46 -11.44
C ARG A 119 1.35 -11.77 -12.20
N THR A 120 0.28 -12.23 -12.79
CA THR A 120 0.24 -13.44 -13.60
C THR A 120 -0.38 -13.16 -14.96
N GLU A 121 -0.19 -14.07 -15.89
CA GLU A 121 -0.87 -14.03 -17.17
C GLU A 121 -2.33 -14.47 -17.00
N ARG A 122 -3.14 -14.17 -18.02
CA ARG A 122 -4.54 -14.58 -18.02
C ARG A 122 -4.63 -16.10 -17.86
N PRO A 123 -5.37 -16.62 -16.86
CA PRO A 123 -5.52 -18.05 -16.67
C PRO A 123 -6.24 -18.68 -17.87
N GLU A 124 -5.76 -19.82 -18.36
CA GLU A 124 -6.41 -20.56 -19.43
C GLU A 124 -7.80 -21.05 -19.03
N ASN A 125 -8.01 -21.27 -17.72
CA ASN A 125 -9.28 -21.73 -17.15
C ASN A 125 -10.14 -20.58 -16.60
N ALA A 126 -10.09 -19.41 -17.25
CA ALA A 126 -10.89 -18.26 -16.83
C ALA A 126 -12.41 -18.55 -16.81
N GLU A 127 -12.86 -19.55 -17.55
CA GLU A 127 -14.26 -19.98 -17.58
C GLU A 127 -14.71 -20.66 -16.28
N GLY A 128 -13.79 -21.24 -15.50
CA GLY A 128 -14.07 -21.83 -14.20
C GLY A 128 -13.95 -20.86 -13.02
N TRP A 129 -13.62 -19.63 -13.29
CA TRP A 129 -13.44 -18.61 -12.26
C TRP A 129 -14.78 -18.01 -11.85
N ASN A 130 -15.28 -18.42 -10.71
CA ASN A 130 -16.38 -17.74 -10.03
C ASN A 130 -15.78 -16.66 -9.13
N GLY A 131 -15.61 -15.51 -9.70
CA GLY A 131 -15.09 -14.36 -8.96
C GLY A 131 -16.17 -13.42 -8.53
#